data_4b42f27c949ec172883d0663e55aa396
#
_entry.id   4b42f27c949ec172883d0663e55aa396
#
_cell.length_a   1.000
_cell.length_b   1.000
_cell.length_c   1.000
_cell.angle_alpha   90.00
_cell.angle_beta   90.00
_cell.angle_gamma   90.00
#
_symmetry.space_group_name_H-M   'P 1'
#
loop_
_entity.id
_entity.type
_entity.pdbx_description
1 polymer ?
#
loop_
_entity_poly.entity_id
_entity_poly.type
_entity_poly.pdbx_seq_one_letter_code
_entity_poly.pdbx_strand_id
1 'polypeptide(L)'
;MPTARKYESTAQRQAAYRLRCKEREVPVQAALGRKSWKAMLGRALSLVEQTSEQMHGYYDARSEAWQDSDRGEAFIEMMKSVANAAGALREIP
;
A
#
# COMPACT_ATOMS: atom_id res chain seq x y z
N MET A 1 40.28 16.62 -27.24
CA MET A 1 40.44 15.20 -27.15
C MET A 1 39.13 14.47 -27.25
N PRO A 2 38.95 13.59 -28.23
CA PRO A 2 37.63 12.98 -28.46
C PRO A 2 37.10 12.16 -27.31
N THR A 3 37.98 11.54 -26.52
CA THR A 3 37.60 10.66 -25.41
C THR A 3 36.94 11.42 -24.25
N ALA A 4 37.45 12.61 -23.92
CA ALA A 4 36.90 13.44 -22.85
C ALA A 4 35.50 13.94 -23.21
N ARG A 5 35.32 14.36 -24.49
CA ARG A 5 33.98 14.79 -24.99
C ARG A 5 32.97 13.66 -24.96
N LYS A 6 33.40 12.45 -25.31
CA LYS A 6 32.49 11.29 -25.23
C LYS A 6 32.00 11.03 -23.82
N TYR A 7 32.88 11.16 -22.83
CA TYR A 7 32.52 10.97 -21.44
C TYR A 7 31.54 12.01 -20.95
N GLU A 8 31.81 13.27 -21.19
CA GLU A 8 30.90 14.35 -20.82
C GLU A 8 29.52 14.19 -21.49
N SER A 9 29.54 13.87 -22.78
CA SER A 9 28.33 13.62 -23.55
C SER A 9 27.49 12.48 -22.98
N THR A 10 28.11 11.39 -22.55
CA THR A 10 27.42 10.24 -21.95
C THR A 10 26.83 10.59 -20.61
N ALA A 11 27.56 11.29 -19.75
CA ALA A 11 27.07 11.73 -18.45
C ALA A 11 25.88 12.69 -18.61
N GLN A 12 25.95 13.62 -19.54
CA GLN A 12 24.87 14.54 -19.83
C GLN A 12 23.63 13.82 -20.38
N ARG A 13 23.81 12.83 -21.25
CA ARG A 13 22.70 12.01 -21.74
C ARG A 13 22.01 11.23 -20.64
N GLN A 14 22.77 10.65 -19.73
CA GLN A 14 22.21 9.92 -18.60
C GLN A 14 21.45 10.83 -17.66
N ALA A 15 21.98 12.02 -17.37
CA ALA A 15 21.31 13.02 -16.57
C ALA A 15 20.01 13.50 -17.23
N ALA A 16 20.04 13.77 -18.53
CA ALA A 16 18.87 14.17 -19.29
C ALA A 16 17.82 13.05 -19.33
N TYR A 17 18.24 11.81 -19.49
CA TYR A 17 17.34 10.65 -19.46
C TYR A 17 16.65 10.49 -18.12
N ARG A 18 17.38 10.63 -17.02
CA ARG A 18 16.80 10.56 -15.67
C ARG A 18 15.78 11.67 -15.44
N LEU A 19 16.07 12.87 -15.88
CA LEU A 19 15.14 13.99 -15.79
C LEU A 19 13.86 13.75 -16.60
N ARG A 20 13.99 13.25 -17.82
CA ARG A 20 12.85 12.92 -18.68
C ARG A 20 11.98 11.83 -18.05
N CYS A 21 12.59 10.83 -17.43
CA CYS A 21 11.84 9.77 -16.74
C CYS A 21 11.05 10.34 -15.58
N LYS A 22 11.64 11.23 -14.78
CA LYS A 22 10.96 11.89 -13.67
C LYS A 22 9.81 12.78 -14.16
N GLU A 23 10.02 13.55 -15.20
CA GLU A 23 8.98 14.41 -15.79
C GLU A 23 7.83 13.60 -16.37
N ARG A 24 8.11 12.43 -16.95
CA ARG A 24 7.06 11.55 -17.47
C ARG A 24 6.26 10.87 -16.38
N GLU A 25 6.93 10.46 -15.30
CA GLU A 25 6.24 9.77 -14.20
C GLU A 25 5.19 10.66 -13.54
N VAL A 26 5.51 11.91 -13.28
CA VAL A 26 4.61 12.84 -12.59
C VAL A 26 3.33 13.12 -13.39
N PRO A 27 3.37 13.50 -14.69
CA PRO A 27 2.15 13.71 -15.46
C PRO A 27 1.34 12.44 -15.69
N VAL A 28 1.98 11.30 -15.92
CA VAL A 28 1.30 10.03 -16.13
C VAL A 28 0.58 9.60 -14.85
N GLN A 29 1.20 9.74 -13.70
CA GLN A 29 0.58 9.46 -12.42
C GLN A 29 -0.60 10.40 -12.15
N ALA A 30 -0.47 11.68 -12.46
CA ALA A 30 -1.55 12.63 -12.32
C ALA A 30 -2.73 12.31 -13.24
N ALA A 31 -2.46 11.90 -14.48
CA ALA A 31 -3.49 11.55 -15.45
C ALA A 31 -4.23 10.26 -15.09
N LEU A 32 -3.53 9.27 -14.53
CA LEU A 32 -4.10 7.98 -14.11
C LEU A 32 -4.58 7.99 -12.66
N GLY A 33 -4.23 9.04 -11.90
CA GLY A 33 -4.28 9.08 -10.45
C GLY A 33 -5.60 8.62 -9.85
N ARG A 34 -6.72 9.26 -10.19
CA ARG A 34 -8.01 8.98 -9.57
C ARG A 34 -8.50 7.55 -9.81
N LYS A 35 -8.44 7.07 -11.05
CA LYS A 35 -8.85 5.71 -11.37
C LYS A 35 -7.94 4.67 -10.75
N SER A 36 -6.62 4.92 -10.81
CA SER A 36 -5.63 4.03 -10.24
C SER A 36 -5.75 3.97 -8.72
N TRP A 37 -5.92 5.11 -8.07
CA TRP A 37 -6.08 5.18 -6.62
C TRP A 37 -7.36 4.50 -6.14
N LYS A 38 -8.47 4.70 -6.83
CA LYS A 38 -9.72 3.99 -6.51
C LYS A 38 -9.55 2.49 -6.60
N ALA A 39 -8.90 1.99 -7.66
CA ALA A 39 -8.64 0.57 -7.82
C ALA A 39 -7.74 0.03 -6.72
N MET A 40 -6.69 0.77 -6.37
CA MET A 40 -5.77 0.39 -5.30
C MET A 40 -6.46 0.37 -3.94
N LEU A 41 -7.28 1.36 -3.66
CA LEU A 41 -8.05 1.43 -2.41
C LEU A 41 -9.09 0.32 -2.32
N GLY A 42 -9.72 -0.02 -3.44
CA GLY A 42 -10.64 -1.16 -3.52
C GLY A 42 -9.95 -2.48 -3.21
N ARG A 43 -8.73 -2.68 -3.72
CA ARG A 43 -7.93 -3.87 -3.39
C ARG A 43 -7.51 -3.87 -1.94
N ALA A 44 -7.11 -2.73 -1.41
CA ALA A 44 -6.73 -2.59 -0.01
C ALA A 44 -7.91 -2.93 0.91
N LEU A 45 -9.10 -2.41 0.60
CA LEU A 45 -10.32 -2.72 1.34
C LEU A 45 -10.63 -4.22 1.30
N SER A 46 -10.55 -4.84 0.13
CA SER A 46 -10.76 -6.28 -0.04
C SER A 46 -9.79 -7.09 0.82
N LEU A 47 -8.51 -6.73 0.82
CA LEU A 47 -7.49 -7.40 1.63
C LEU A 47 -7.74 -7.21 3.13
N VAL A 48 -8.13 -6.03 3.56
CA VAL A 48 -8.46 -5.75 4.96
C VAL A 48 -9.67 -6.56 5.40
N GLU A 49 -10.71 -6.65 4.56
CA GLU A 49 -11.89 -7.45 4.85
C GLU A 49 -11.57 -8.95 4.95
N GLN A 50 -10.76 -9.48 4.03
CA GLN A 50 -10.28 -10.86 4.09
C GLN A 50 -9.48 -11.12 5.35
N THR A 51 -8.60 -10.20 5.71
CA THR A 51 -7.81 -10.29 6.94
C THR A 51 -8.72 -10.32 8.16
N SER A 52 -9.73 -9.47 8.20
CA SER A 52 -10.71 -9.44 9.28
C SER A 52 -11.45 -10.77 9.43
N GLU A 53 -11.89 -11.35 8.32
CA GLU A 53 -12.56 -12.66 8.35
C GLU A 53 -11.64 -13.76 8.88
N GLN A 54 -10.38 -13.78 8.43
CA GLN A 54 -9.40 -14.74 8.91
C GLN A 54 -9.09 -14.56 10.39
N MET A 55 -9.02 -13.32 10.86
CA MET A 55 -8.81 -13.03 12.27
C MET A 55 -9.97 -13.50 13.13
N HIS A 56 -11.21 -13.28 12.69
CA HIS A 56 -12.38 -13.79 13.38
C HIS A 56 -12.40 -15.31 13.46
N GLY A 57 -12.08 -15.98 12.36
CA GLY A 57 -11.98 -17.44 12.34
C GLY A 57 -10.89 -17.96 13.28
N TYR A 58 -9.76 -17.30 13.31
CA TYR A 58 -8.67 -17.65 14.23
C TYR A 58 -9.09 -17.51 15.70
N TYR A 59 -9.75 -16.40 16.02
CA TYR A 59 -10.23 -16.15 17.38
C TYR A 59 -11.27 -17.19 17.81
N ASP A 60 -12.25 -17.47 16.96
CA ASP A 60 -13.32 -18.43 17.24
C ASP A 60 -12.81 -19.84 17.42
N ALA A 61 -11.70 -20.18 16.75
CA ALA A 61 -11.07 -21.51 16.87
C ALA A 61 -10.22 -21.67 18.14
N ARG A 62 -9.99 -20.60 18.89
CA ARG A 62 -9.22 -20.64 20.13
C ARG A 62 -10.08 -21.07 21.31
N SER A 63 -9.42 -21.64 22.33
CA SER A 63 -10.11 -22.03 23.57
C SER A 63 -10.64 -20.81 24.33
N GLU A 64 -11.66 -21.02 25.16
CA GLU A 64 -12.18 -19.96 26.01
C GLU A 64 -11.12 -19.37 26.92
N ALA A 65 -10.24 -20.23 27.46
CA ALA A 65 -9.16 -19.78 28.31
C ALA A 65 -8.21 -18.81 27.57
N TRP A 66 -7.93 -19.06 26.31
CA TRP A 66 -7.12 -18.16 25.50
C TRP A 66 -7.88 -16.86 25.21
N GLN A 67 -9.18 -16.95 24.88
CA GLN A 67 -10.00 -15.78 24.59
C GLN A 67 -10.10 -14.85 25.80
N ASP A 68 -10.17 -15.41 27.00
CA ASP A 68 -10.24 -14.65 28.24
C ASP A 68 -8.86 -14.18 28.74
N SER A 69 -7.80 -14.63 28.11
CA SER A 69 -6.43 -14.23 28.47
C SER A 69 -6.09 -12.83 27.95
N ASP A 70 -4.98 -12.28 28.46
CA ASP A 70 -4.45 -11.00 27.96
C ASP A 70 -4.17 -11.03 26.48
N ARG A 71 -3.74 -12.17 25.94
CA ARG A 71 -3.50 -12.33 24.50
C ARG A 71 -4.79 -12.28 23.71
N GLY A 72 -5.87 -12.86 24.22
CA GLY A 72 -7.19 -12.80 23.61
C GLY A 72 -7.71 -11.38 23.58
N GLU A 73 -7.57 -10.65 24.68
CA GLU A 73 -7.97 -9.24 24.75
C GLU A 73 -7.18 -8.36 23.78
N ALA A 74 -5.86 -8.56 23.70
CA ALA A 74 -5.02 -7.84 22.76
C ALA A 74 -5.41 -8.14 21.31
N PHE A 75 -5.79 -9.38 21.03
CA PHE A 75 -6.25 -9.79 19.70
C PHE A 75 -7.58 -9.12 19.34
N ILE A 76 -8.50 -9.01 20.28
CA ILE A 76 -9.77 -8.29 20.08
C ILE A 76 -9.51 -6.82 19.73
N GLU A 77 -8.59 -6.17 20.43
CA GLU A 77 -8.24 -4.78 20.12
C GLU A 77 -7.65 -4.66 18.71
N MET A 78 -6.84 -5.61 18.28
CA MET A 78 -6.32 -5.66 16.92
C MET A 78 -7.43 -5.85 15.90
N MET A 79 -8.40 -6.75 16.17
CA MET A 79 -9.57 -6.94 15.30
C MET A 79 -10.41 -5.67 15.18
N LYS A 80 -10.60 -4.94 16.27
CA LYS A 80 -11.30 -3.66 16.25
C LYS A 80 -10.57 -2.63 15.38
N SER A 81 -9.25 -2.56 15.49
CA SER A 81 -8.45 -1.66 14.67
C SER A 81 -8.57 -2.00 13.18
N VAL A 82 -8.56 -3.27 12.83
CA VAL A 82 -8.74 -3.72 11.44
C VAL A 82 -10.14 -3.36 10.93
N ALA A 83 -11.18 -3.57 11.75
CA ALA A 83 -12.54 -3.20 11.40
C ALA A 83 -12.68 -1.69 11.19
N ASN A 84 -12.04 -0.88 12.03
CA ASN A 84 -12.03 0.57 11.90
C ASN A 84 -11.33 1.01 10.61
N ALA A 85 -10.23 0.36 10.26
CA ALA A 85 -9.51 0.63 9.01
C ALA A 85 -10.38 0.32 7.80
N ALA A 86 -11.11 -0.80 7.81
CA ALA A 86 -12.06 -1.15 6.75
C ALA A 86 -13.16 -0.09 6.62
N GLY A 87 -13.72 0.35 7.74
CA GLY A 87 -14.72 1.41 7.76
C GLY A 87 -14.20 2.72 7.18
N ALA A 88 -12.98 3.12 7.54
CA ALA A 88 -12.34 4.31 7.02
C ALA A 88 -12.11 4.22 5.50
N LEU A 89 -11.70 3.05 5.00
CA LEU A 89 -11.51 2.82 3.57
C LEU A 89 -12.82 2.91 2.79
N ARG A 90 -13.92 2.41 3.37
CA ARG A 90 -15.25 2.51 2.75
C ARG A 90 -15.76 3.94 2.64
N GLU A 91 -15.36 4.81 3.56
CA GLU A 91 -15.77 6.22 3.58
C GLU A 91 -15.05 7.06 2.55
N ILE A 92 -13.96 6.58 1.96
CA ILE A 92 -13.25 7.30 0.91
C ILE A 92 -14.11 7.34 -0.36
N PRO A 93 -14.40 8.55 -0.87
CA PRO A 93 -15.27 8.70 -2.05
C PRO A 93 -14.64 8.20 -3.35
#